data_0a6ad410ce2e1eacecb9824d0068dedb
#
_entry.id   0a6ad410ce2e1eacecb9824d0068dedb
#
_cell.length_a   1.000
_cell.length_b   1.000
_cell.length_c   1.000
_cell.angle_alpha   90.00
_cell.angle_beta   90.00
_cell.angle_gamma   90.00
#
_symmetry.space_group_name_H-M   'P 1'
#
loop_
_entity.id
_entity.type
_entity.pdbx_description
1 polymer ?
#
loop_
_entity_poly.entity_id
_entity_poly.type
_entity_poly.pdbx_seq_one_letter_code
_entity_poly.pdbx_strand_id
1 'polypeptide(L)'
;MEATRQYIDFYNEVRDVLASRSCPEMNACREAALQTFSRQGFPSPKVERYRYAKVEADFSPNYGIALAPLGGQLPPHCFRLAEAEPRVRVLYNNVADATDSIVCLNTMLSVDTLVVHVPRGVKVEHPIQISNILKGEQDTMVCRRILVVMDELSEADIIITDRAASQNRFLTNQVVEVVMGDGSHLSLYDIEETHLLCTRYSSVFVRQGRDSSLHHTSLTLFNGHTRNRLDVLLQGEGSEVTANGCVIADKMQHVDNNTLIDHAVPGCQSSELYKYVLDDNAVGAFAGRVLVRQGAQRTLSNETNANLLATRSARMYTQPMLEIYADDVRCSHGSTVGQMDETALFYMRQRGIDEQEARLLLKAAFITEVIESIPLESLRDRLHVLVDKRLRGELSKCEGCKLCG
;
A
#
# COMPACT_ATOMS: atom_id res chain seq x y z
N MET A 1 -0.84 -23.22 12.04
CA MET A 1 0.05 -23.56 13.20
C MET A 1 1.47 -23.89 12.77
N GLU A 2 1.67 -24.68 11.71
CA GLU A 2 3.02 -25.03 11.21
C GLU A 2 3.78 -23.82 10.67
N ALA A 3 3.14 -23.03 9.81
CA ALA A 3 3.74 -21.79 9.27
C ALA A 3 4.13 -20.79 10.36
N THR A 4 3.29 -20.56 11.37
CA THR A 4 3.62 -19.66 12.50
C THR A 4 4.87 -20.12 13.22
N ARG A 5 4.99 -21.42 13.49
CA ARG A 5 6.14 -22.00 14.18
C ARG A 5 7.43 -21.84 13.38
N GLN A 6 7.37 -22.03 12.06
CA GLN A 6 8.51 -21.83 11.17
C GLN A 6 9.16 -20.44 11.36
N TYR A 7 8.36 -19.36 11.42
CA TYR A 7 8.87 -18.01 11.60
C TYR A 7 9.37 -17.72 13.02
N ILE A 8 8.75 -18.32 14.04
CA ILE A 8 9.22 -18.21 15.43
C ILE A 8 10.56 -18.90 15.58
N ASP A 9 10.69 -20.13 15.09
CA ASP A 9 11.93 -20.92 15.16
C ASP A 9 13.05 -20.19 14.40
N PHE A 10 12.77 -19.70 13.19
CA PHE A 10 13.73 -18.91 12.42
C PHE A 10 14.17 -17.64 13.19
N TYR A 11 13.23 -16.89 13.74
CA TYR A 11 13.58 -15.68 14.51
C TYR A 11 14.50 -16.03 15.69
N ASN A 12 14.23 -17.12 16.42
CA ASN A 12 15.07 -17.55 17.54
C ASN A 12 16.48 -17.91 17.12
N GLU A 13 16.66 -18.45 15.92
CA GLU A 13 17.97 -18.77 15.34
C GLU A 13 18.77 -17.51 14.95
N VAL A 14 18.09 -16.48 14.46
CA VAL A 14 18.75 -15.29 13.89
C VAL A 14 18.70 -14.05 14.77
N ARG A 15 18.05 -14.09 15.94
CA ARG A 15 17.82 -12.93 16.80
C ARG A 15 19.09 -12.15 17.17
N ASP A 16 20.19 -12.85 17.43
CA ASP A 16 21.46 -12.22 17.80
C ASP A 16 22.09 -11.51 16.59
N VAL A 17 21.95 -12.08 15.39
CA VAL A 17 22.35 -11.45 14.12
C VAL A 17 21.51 -10.20 13.87
N LEU A 18 20.19 -10.29 14.06
CA LEU A 18 19.28 -9.15 13.92
C LEU A 18 19.64 -8.05 14.93
N ALA A 19 19.86 -8.42 16.20
CA ALA A 19 20.21 -7.47 17.25
C ALA A 19 21.52 -6.73 16.97
N SER A 20 22.51 -7.42 16.39
CA SER A 20 23.80 -6.80 16.06
C SER A 20 23.75 -5.87 14.83
N ARG A 21 22.75 -6.01 13.96
CA ARG A 21 22.60 -5.25 12.72
C ARG A 21 21.59 -4.11 12.80
N SER A 22 20.77 -4.10 13.85
CA SER A 22 19.68 -3.15 14.03
C SER A 22 19.98 -2.17 15.16
N CYS A 23 19.36 -0.99 15.14
CA CYS A 23 19.49 -0.01 16.21
C CYS A 23 18.72 -0.42 17.48
N PRO A 24 19.01 0.21 18.65
CA PRO A 24 18.37 -0.10 19.92
C PRO A 24 16.85 0.03 19.89
N GLU A 25 16.32 1.03 19.18
CA GLU A 25 14.89 1.30 19.08
C GLU A 25 14.13 0.15 18.38
N MET A 26 14.74 -0.41 17.33
CA MET A 26 14.19 -1.60 16.65
C MET A 26 14.23 -2.83 17.58
N ASN A 27 15.35 -3.04 18.25
CA ASN A 27 15.55 -4.18 19.13
C ASN A 27 14.59 -4.17 20.32
N ALA A 28 14.27 -2.98 20.87
CA ALA A 28 13.34 -2.82 21.98
C ALA A 28 11.91 -3.29 21.66
N CYS A 29 11.51 -3.26 20.39
CA CYS A 29 10.16 -3.65 19.96
C CYS A 29 10.01 -5.15 19.65
N ARG A 30 11.11 -5.88 19.42
CA ARG A 30 11.07 -7.26 18.90
C ARG A 30 10.44 -8.26 19.84
N GLU A 31 10.75 -8.17 21.15
CA GLU A 31 10.24 -9.12 22.13
C GLU A 31 8.72 -9.03 22.27
N ALA A 32 8.15 -7.83 22.33
CA ALA A 32 6.71 -7.62 22.36
C ALA A 32 6.03 -8.11 21.07
N ALA A 33 6.67 -7.89 19.93
CA ALA A 33 6.20 -8.38 18.62
C ALA A 33 6.21 -9.91 18.56
N LEU A 34 7.28 -10.57 19.05
CA LEU A 34 7.36 -12.04 19.14
C LEU A 34 6.24 -12.60 20.02
N GLN A 35 6.01 -12.01 21.19
CA GLN A 35 4.95 -12.46 22.12
C GLN A 35 3.55 -12.35 21.48
N THR A 36 3.29 -11.21 20.79
CA THR A 36 2.01 -11.00 20.10
C THR A 36 1.85 -12.00 18.96
N PHE A 37 2.86 -12.15 18.10
CA PHE A 37 2.84 -13.09 16.97
C PHE A 37 2.71 -14.54 17.45
N SER A 38 3.43 -14.94 18.50
CA SER A 38 3.37 -16.30 19.06
C SER A 38 2.00 -16.64 19.63
N ARG A 39 1.33 -15.65 20.23
CA ARG A 39 -0.01 -15.83 20.81
C ARG A 39 -1.10 -15.91 19.75
N GLN A 40 -1.04 -15.08 18.74
CA GLN A 40 -2.10 -14.94 17.74
C GLN A 40 -1.89 -15.83 16.50
N GLY A 41 -0.65 -16.07 16.10
CA GLY A 41 -0.31 -16.68 14.83
C GLY A 41 -0.73 -15.85 13.63
N PHE A 42 -0.80 -16.46 12.47
CA PHE A 42 -1.33 -15.81 11.27
C PHE A 42 -2.85 -15.60 11.38
N PRO A 43 -3.35 -14.42 10.95
CA PRO A 43 -4.77 -14.13 11.00
C PRO A 43 -5.55 -15.04 10.04
N SER A 44 -6.66 -15.59 10.55
CA SER A 44 -7.58 -16.39 9.76
C SER A 44 -8.63 -15.52 9.06
N PRO A 45 -9.34 -16.03 8.03
CA PRO A 45 -10.45 -15.31 7.39
C PRO A 45 -11.62 -14.97 8.33
N LYS A 46 -11.62 -15.45 9.58
CA LYS A 46 -12.60 -15.07 10.62
C LYS A 46 -12.31 -13.67 11.18
N VAL A 47 -11.09 -13.21 11.09
CA VAL A 47 -10.72 -11.83 11.40
C VAL A 47 -11.22 -10.99 10.23
N GLU A 48 -12.20 -10.11 10.47
CA GLU A 48 -12.92 -9.36 9.44
C GLU A 48 -11.96 -8.69 8.44
N ARG A 49 -10.96 -8.00 8.93
CA ARG A 49 -9.93 -7.31 8.14
C ARG A 49 -9.15 -8.24 7.20
N TYR A 50 -9.09 -9.55 7.48
CA TYR A 50 -8.38 -10.57 6.69
C TYR A 50 -9.31 -11.56 5.97
N ARG A 51 -10.63 -11.25 5.92
CA ARG A 51 -11.67 -12.13 5.37
C ARG A 51 -11.34 -12.66 3.97
N TYR A 52 -10.75 -11.83 3.13
CA TYR A 52 -10.46 -12.16 1.73
C TYR A 52 -8.99 -12.51 1.48
N ALA A 53 -8.12 -12.39 2.48
CA ALA A 53 -6.71 -12.72 2.37
C ALA A 53 -6.45 -14.20 2.68
N LYS A 54 -5.48 -14.80 1.99
CA LYS A 54 -5.05 -16.19 2.18
C LYS A 54 -3.75 -16.27 2.98
N VAL A 55 -3.67 -15.53 4.09
CA VAL A 55 -2.43 -15.26 4.83
C VAL A 55 -1.63 -16.52 5.15
N GLU A 56 -2.23 -17.54 5.77
CA GLU A 56 -1.51 -18.76 6.13
C GLU A 56 -0.96 -19.49 4.90
N ALA A 57 -1.69 -19.52 3.78
CA ALA A 57 -1.24 -20.14 2.55
C ALA A 57 -0.09 -19.36 1.89
N ASP A 58 -0.13 -18.04 1.95
CA ASP A 58 0.90 -17.17 1.39
C ASP A 58 2.23 -17.25 2.15
N PHE A 59 2.16 -17.41 3.47
CA PHE A 59 3.34 -17.51 4.34
C PHE A 59 3.81 -18.96 4.59
N SER A 60 3.08 -19.97 4.13
CA SER A 60 3.44 -21.39 4.32
C SER A 60 4.64 -21.86 3.50
N PRO A 61 4.93 -21.36 2.28
CA PRO A 61 6.11 -21.78 1.55
C PRO A 61 7.40 -21.49 2.33
N ASN A 62 8.40 -22.35 2.16
CA ASN A 62 9.70 -22.15 2.78
C ASN A 62 10.53 -21.14 1.98
N TYR A 63 10.40 -19.88 2.33
CA TYR A 63 11.19 -18.80 1.73
C TYR A 63 12.57 -18.69 2.40
N GLY A 64 13.62 -18.44 1.61
CA GLY A 64 14.84 -17.85 2.16
C GLY A 64 14.56 -16.44 2.65
N ILE A 65 14.86 -16.11 3.90
CA ILE A 65 14.59 -14.77 4.45
C ILE A 65 15.81 -13.86 4.23
N ALA A 66 15.59 -12.76 3.50
CA ALA A 66 16.66 -11.80 3.24
C ALA A 66 16.90 -10.93 4.50
N LEU A 67 18.07 -11.13 5.12
CA LEU A 67 18.53 -10.34 6.27
C LEU A 67 19.60 -9.30 5.85
N ALA A 68 19.43 -8.72 4.67
CA ALA A 68 20.33 -7.68 4.19
C ALA A 68 19.87 -6.30 4.67
N PRO A 69 20.80 -5.47 5.20
CA PRO A 69 20.48 -4.07 5.47
C PRO A 69 20.27 -3.29 4.17
N LEU A 70 19.72 -2.09 4.29
CA LEU A 70 19.59 -1.16 3.17
C LEU A 70 20.95 -0.93 2.51
N GLY A 71 21.04 -1.17 1.21
CA GLY A 71 22.25 -0.99 0.41
C GLY A 71 22.25 0.32 -0.37
N GLY A 72 23.44 0.72 -0.86
CA GLY A 72 23.59 1.86 -1.75
C GLY A 72 23.64 3.21 -1.06
N GLN A 73 23.78 4.26 -1.87
CA GLN A 73 23.72 5.65 -1.44
C GLN A 73 22.27 6.08 -1.35
N LEU A 74 21.86 6.58 -0.20
CA LEU A 74 20.52 7.08 0.02
C LEU A 74 20.39 8.52 -0.55
N PRO A 75 19.21 8.88 -1.11
CA PRO A 75 18.96 10.23 -1.60
C PRO A 75 18.91 11.26 -0.45
N PRO A 76 18.93 12.56 -0.74
CA PRO A 76 18.71 13.59 0.27
C PRO A 76 17.44 13.33 1.10
N HIS A 77 17.45 13.72 2.36
CA HIS A 77 16.39 13.48 3.34
C HIS A 77 16.15 12.01 3.71
N CYS A 78 16.95 11.08 3.20
CA CYS A 78 16.86 9.65 3.49
C CYS A 78 18.05 9.17 4.31
N PHE A 79 17.78 8.40 5.37
CA PHE A 79 18.78 7.89 6.32
C PHE A 79 18.42 6.47 6.72
N ARG A 80 19.37 5.75 7.29
CA ARG A 80 19.06 4.59 8.11
C ARG A 80 18.57 5.06 9.48
N LEU A 81 17.68 4.29 10.11
CA LEU A 81 17.16 4.68 11.43
C LEU A 81 18.29 4.92 12.45
N ALA A 82 19.36 4.13 12.41
CA ALA A 82 20.52 4.30 13.27
C ALA A 82 21.25 5.64 13.09
N GLU A 83 21.13 6.26 11.92
CA GLU A 83 21.77 7.53 11.54
C GLU A 83 20.88 8.73 11.79
N ALA A 84 19.57 8.50 12.02
CA ALA A 84 18.59 9.56 12.26
C ALA A 84 18.78 10.21 13.63
N GLU A 85 18.29 11.45 13.77
CA GLU A 85 18.27 12.16 15.04
C GLU A 85 17.47 11.39 16.11
N PRO A 86 17.84 11.47 17.40
CA PRO A 86 17.12 10.77 18.48
C PRO A 86 15.61 11.05 18.49
N ARG A 87 15.18 12.29 18.22
CA ARG A 87 13.76 12.67 18.16
C ARG A 87 12.98 11.97 17.03
N VAL A 88 13.67 11.56 15.97
CA VAL A 88 13.10 10.81 14.86
C VAL A 88 13.09 9.32 15.16
N ARG A 89 14.18 8.80 15.74
CA ARG A 89 14.30 7.37 16.07
C ARG A 89 13.21 6.87 17.01
N VAL A 90 12.83 7.68 18.01
CA VAL A 90 11.78 7.31 18.97
C VAL A 90 10.39 7.20 18.35
N LEU A 91 10.21 7.66 17.11
CA LEU A 91 8.94 7.53 16.36
C LEU A 91 8.77 6.14 15.71
N TYR A 92 9.84 5.34 15.64
CA TYR A 92 9.77 3.98 15.14
C TYR A 92 8.76 3.15 15.94
N ASN A 93 7.91 2.42 15.23
CA ASN A 93 6.85 1.57 15.80
C ASN A 93 5.84 2.31 16.71
N ASN A 94 5.65 3.62 16.47
CA ASN A 94 4.77 4.48 17.24
C ASN A 94 3.38 4.67 16.60
N VAL A 95 3.29 4.46 15.29
CA VAL A 95 2.04 4.60 14.52
C VAL A 95 1.54 3.25 14.03
N ALA A 96 2.46 2.31 13.78
CA ALA A 96 2.12 0.97 13.32
C ALA A 96 1.27 0.21 14.35
N ASP A 97 0.33 -0.59 13.86
CA ASP A 97 -0.54 -1.44 14.69
C ASP A 97 0.24 -2.63 15.26
N ALA A 98 0.82 -2.45 16.43
CA ALA A 98 1.58 -3.50 17.14
C ALA A 98 0.71 -4.69 17.62
N THR A 99 -0.60 -4.66 17.38
CA THR A 99 -1.50 -5.78 17.67
C THR A 99 -1.73 -6.69 16.47
N ASP A 100 -1.36 -6.23 15.27
CA ASP A 100 -1.50 -7.01 14.03
C ASP A 100 -0.32 -7.97 13.84
N SER A 101 -0.62 -9.25 13.65
CA SER A 101 0.40 -10.32 13.54
C SER A 101 1.35 -10.13 12.34
N ILE A 102 0.87 -9.57 11.21
CA ILE A 102 1.70 -9.34 10.02
C ILE A 102 2.67 -8.18 10.27
N VAL A 103 2.22 -7.15 10.97
CA VAL A 103 3.06 -6.04 11.43
C VAL A 103 4.08 -6.53 12.46
N CYS A 104 3.66 -7.38 13.41
CA CYS A 104 4.56 -8.00 14.37
C CYS A 104 5.66 -8.83 13.69
N LEU A 105 5.30 -9.65 12.68
CA LEU A 105 6.28 -10.41 11.91
C LEU A 105 7.28 -9.49 11.19
N ASN A 106 6.82 -8.37 10.64
CA ASN A 106 7.71 -7.36 10.06
C ASN A 106 8.66 -6.79 11.12
N THR A 107 8.15 -6.40 12.30
CA THR A 107 8.94 -5.85 13.41
C THR A 107 9.98 -6.85 13.91
N MET A 108 9.65 -8.15 13.95
CA MET A 108 10.58 -9.22 14.32
C MET A 108 11.74 -9.35 13.34
N LEU A 109 11.47 -9.32 12.02
CA LEU A 109 12.40 -9.75 10.99
C LEU A 109 13.07 -8.62 10.20
N SER A 110 12.60 -7.38 10.31
CA SER A 110 13.25 -6.24 9.66
C SER A 110 14.64 -5.99 10.23
N VAL A 111 15.64 -5.91 9.36
CA VAL A 111 17.04 -5.67 9.76
C VAL A 111 17.34 -4.21 9.95
N ASP A 112 16.71 -3.36 9.11
CA ASP A 112 16.93 -1.92 9.06
C ASP A 112 15.63 -1.19 8.73
N THR A 113 15.63 0.12 8.92
CA THR A 113 14.50 0.99 8.60
C THR A 113 15.00 2.17 7.78
N LEU A 114 14.40 2.36 6.60
CA LEU A 114 14.61 3.57 5.82
C LEU A 114 13.82 4.71 6.48
N VAL A 115 14.49 5.78 6.83
CA VAL A 115 13.86 7.01 7.32
C VAL A 115 13.86 8.04 6.19
N VAL A 116 12.70 8.62 5.92
CA VAL A 116 12.55 9.84 5.14
C VAL A 116 12.15 10.94 6.11
N HIS A 117 13.02 11.92 6.29
CA HIS A 117 12.75 13.04 7.21
C HIS A 117 12.83 14.37 6.44
N VAL A 118 11.72 15.09 6.41
CA VAL A 118 11.62 16.41 5.82
C VAL A 118 11.52 17.44 6.95
N PRO A 119 12.55 18.26 7.17
CA PRO A 119 12.58 19.23 8.26
C PRO A 119 11.51 20.31 8.10
N ARG A 120 11.25 21.04 9.21
CA ARG A 120 10.27 22.11 9.28
C ARG A 120 10.45 23.15 8.17
N GLY A 121 9.36 23.46 7.47
CA GLY A 121 9.29 24.47 6.42
C GLY A 121 10.07 24.13 5.16
N VAL A 122 10.59 22.90 5.05
CA VAL A 122 11.30 22.45 3.83
C VAL A 122 10.28 21.94 2.82
N LYS A 123 10.36 22.45 1.60
CA LYS A 123 9.70 21.91 0.43
C LYS A 123 10.71 21.16 -0.41
N VAL A 124 10.51 19.85 -0.57
CA VAL A 124 11.36 19.00 -1.42
C VAL A 124 10.99 19.23 -2.88
N GLU A 125 11.93 19.75 -3.67
CA GLU A 125 11.65 20.14 -5.06
C GLU A 125 11.41 18.97 -6.01
N HIS A 126 12.06 17.83 -5.75
CA HIS A 126 11.96 16.64 -6.59
C HIS A 126 11.43 15.44 -5.82
N PRO A 127 10.59 14.60 -6.41
CA PRO A 127 10.06 13.41 -5.74
C PRO A 127 11.18 12.50 -5.22
N ILE A 128 11.06 12.07 -3.97
CA ILE A 128 11.93 11.06 -3.37
C ILE A 128 11.50 9.70 -3.90
N GLN A 129 12.37 9.02 -4.66
CA GLN A 129 12.05 7.73 -5.25
C GLN A 129 12.71 6.60 -4.46
N ILE A 130 11.90 5.68 -3.97
CA ILE A 130 12.29 4.45 -3.28
C ILE A 130 11.97 3.28 -4.20
N SER A 131 13.00 2.76 -4.89
CA SER A 131 12.82 1.66 -5.83
C SER A 131 13.27 0.35 -5.20
N ASN A 132 12.33 -0.57 -5.05
CA ASN A 132 12.55 -1.91 -4.53
C ASN A 132 12.63 -2.89 -5.71
N ILE A 133 13.78 -3.51 -5.88
CA ILE A 133 14.02 -4.50 -6.95
C ILE A 133 14.18 -5.87 -6.31
N LEU A 134 13.20 -6.75 -6.53
CA LEU A 134 13.21 -8.13 -6.08
C LEU A 134 14.05 -8.96 -7.07
N LYS A 135 15.21 -9.43 -6.62
CA LYS A 135 16.13 -10.23 -7.41
C LYS A 135 16.73 -11.34 -6.54
N GLY A 136 16.80 -12.54 -7.07
CA GLY A 136 17.37 -13.69 -6.36
C GLY A 136 17.38 -14.94 -7.23
N GLU A 137 18.10 -15.96 -6.77
CA GLU A 137 18.19 -17.28 -7.43
C GLU A 137 17.25 -18.31 -6.80
N GLN A 138 16.63 -17.96 -5.66
CA GLN A 138 15.72 -18.81 -4.90
C GLN A 138 14.51 -18.00 -4.40
N ASP A 139 13.47 -18.71 -3.99
CA ASP A 139 12.29 -18.13 -3.40
C ASP A 139 12.66 -17.36 -2.13
N THR A 140 12.28 -16.08 -2.05
CA THR A 140 12.80 -15.18 -1.00
C THR A 140 11.70 -14.34 -0.38
N MET A 141 11.72 -14.24 0.95
CA MET A 141 10.94 -13.28 1.72
C MET A 141 11.77 -12.07 2.12
N VAL A 142 11.19 -10.88 1.99
CA VAL A 142 11.80 -9.60 2.36
C VAL A 142 10.88 -8.86 3.33
N CYS A 143 11.39 -8.50 4.51
CA CYS A 143 10.73 -7.58 5.43
C CYS A 143 11.31 -6.18 5.25
N ARG A 144 10.49 -5.21 4.87
CA ARG A 144 10.89 -3.82 4.66
C ARG A 144 10.18 -2.91 5.65
N ARG A 145 10.92 -1.95 6.20
CA ARG A 145 10.38 -0.94 7.11
C ARG A 145 10.76 0.45 6.62
N ILE A 146 9.78 1.34 6.58
CA ILE A 146 9.97 2.74 6.19
C ILE A 146 9.32 3.61 7.24
N LEU A 147 10.01 4.66 7.69
CA LEU A 147 9.50 5.69 8.56
C LEU A 147 9.59 7.05 7.85
N VAL A 148 8.46 7.66 7.59
CA VAL A 148 8.36 9.00 7.00
C VAL A 148 8.01 9.99 8.10
N VAL A 149 8.82 11.02 8.28
CA VAL A 149 8.61 12.09 9.24
C VAL A 149 8.57 13.42 8.50
N MET A 150 7.39 14.01 8.47
CA MET A 150 7.16 15.34 7.91
C MET A 150 7.04 16.31 9.10
N ASP A 151 8.06 17.16 9.29
CA ASP A 151 7.98 18.20 10.31
C ASP A 151 6.94 19.27 9.90
N GLU A 152 6.61 20.20 10.80
CA GLU A 152 5.63 21.26 10.57
C GLU A 152 5.92 22.06 9.27
N LEU A 153 4.88 22.36 8.48
CA LEU A 153 4.95 23.16 7.25
C LEU A 153 5.91 22.59 6.19
N SER A 154 6.23 21.30 6.25
CA SER A 154 7.05 20.63 5.23
C SER A 154 6.20 20.07 4.09
N GLU A 155 6.81 19.92 2.90
CA GLU A 155 6.13 19.40 1.71
C GLU A 155 7.04 18.44 0.95
N ALA A 156 6.51 17.28 0.55
CA ALA A 156 7.24 16.30 -0.25
C ALA A 156 6.31 15.38 -1.05
N ASP A 157 6.84 14.91 -2.20
CA ASP A 157 6.30 13.77 -2.94
C ASP A 157 7.22 12.56 -2.75
N ILE A 158 6.66 11.40 -2.39
CA ILE A 158 7.39 10.14 -2.21
C ILE A 158 6.80 9.09 -3.14
N ILE A 159 7.65 8.44 -3.93
CA ILE A 159 7.26 7.36 -4.84
C ILE A 159 7.94 6.08 -4.38
N ILE A 160 7.17 5.09 -3.94
CA ILE A 160 7.62 3.75 -3.62
C ILE A 160 7.25 2.85 -4.81
N THR A 161 8.24 2.16 -5.38
CA THR A 161 8.00 1.24 -6.50
C THR A 161 8.54 -0.16 -6.18
N ASP A 162 7.72 -1.17 -6.47
CA ASP A 162 8.09 -2.58 -6.36
C ASP A 162 8.19 -3.21 -7.75
N ARG A 163 9.35 -3.80 -8.04
CA ARG A 163 9.61 -4.53 -9.29
C ARG A 163 10.30 -5.86 -9.01
N ALA A 164 10.06 -6.83 -9.87
CA ALA A 164 10.76 -8.10 -9.84
C ALA A 164 11.67 -8.24 -11.07
N ALA A 165 12.95 -8.50 -10.82
CA ALA A 165 13.98 -8.68 -11.86
C ALA A 165 14.32 -10.16 -12.11
N SER A 166 13.75 -11.10 -11.35
CA SER A 166 13.87 -12.56 -11.56
C SER A 166 12.52 -13.24 -11.38
N GLN A 167 12.37 -14.46 -11.90
CA GLN A 167 11.09 -15.19 -11.94
C GLN A 167 10.88 -16.14 -10.73
N ASN A 168 11.63 -15.92 -9.64
CA ASN A 168 11.42 -16.66 -8.39
C ASN A 168 10.20 -16.18 -7.64
N ARG A 169 9.72 -16.94 -6.68
CA ARG A 169 8.68 -16.47 -5.76
C ARG A 169 9.26 -15.46 -4.81
N PHE A 170 8.59 -14.33 -4.69
CA PHE A 170 8.92 -13.34 -3.68
C PHE A 170 7.73 -13.10 -2.77
N LEU A 171 8.00 -13.05 -1.47
CA LEU A 171 7.05 -12.57 -0.47
C LEU A 171 7.61 -11.30 0.14
N THR A 172 6.91 -10.19 -0.04
CA THR A 172 7.26 -8.92 0.58
C THR A 172 6.31 -8.61 1.72
N ASN A 173 6.85 -8.38 2.91
CA ASN A 173 6.13 -7.81 4.03
C ASN A 173 6.68 -6.40 4.29
N GLN A 174 5.91 -5.39 3.91
CA GLN A 174 6.28 -3.98 4.04
C GLN A 174 5.42 -3.29 5.10
N VAL A 175 6.06 -2.48 5.94
CA VAL A 175 5.37 -1.56 6.85
C VAL A 175 5.93 -0.16 6.67
N VAL A 176 5.05 0.79 6.41
CA VAL A 176 5.36 2.22 6.28
C VAL A 176 4.65 2.96 7.40
N GLU A 177 5.40 3.68 8.21
CA GLU A 177 4.88 4.59 9.22
C GLU A 177 5.06 6.02 8.75
N VAL A 178 4.03 6.84 8.86
CA VAL A 178 4.04 8.24 8.47
C VAL A 178 3.59 9.10 9.63
N VAL A 179 4.43 10.03 10.04
CA VAL A 179 4.14 11.04 11.06
C VAL A 179 4.15 12.40 10.38
N MET A 180 2.99 13.05 10.35
CA MET A 180 2.83 14.37 9.73
C MET A 180 2.63 15.44 10.79
N GLY A 181 3.50 16.44 10.79
CA GLY A 181 3.40 17.64 11.63
C GLY A 181 2.33 18.62 11.13
N ASP A 182 2.05 19.64 11.91
CA ASP A 182 1.04 20.65 11.61
C ASP A 182 1.37 21.38 10.29
N GLY A 183 0.37 21.53 9.42
CA GLY A 183 0.50 22.19 8.13
C GLY A 183 1.44 21.50 7.13
N SER A 184 1.80 20.24 7.34
CA SER A 184 2.63 19.50 6.40
C SER A 184 1.80 18.89 5.26
N HIS A 185 2.43 18.76 4.08
CA HIS A 185 1.79 18.21 2.88
C HIS A 185 2.61 17.04 2.33
N LEU A 186 1.99 15.89 2.19
CA LEU A 186 2.64 14.68 1.67
C LEU A 186 1.81 14.06 0.54
N SER A 187 2.45 13.85 -0.62
CA SER A 187 1.95 12.91 -1.63
C SER A 187 2.74 11.60 -1.54
N LEU A 188 2.06 10.49 -1.28
CA LEU A 188 2.68 9.17 -1.18
C LEU A 188 2.10 8.24 -2.23
N TYR A 189 2.93 7.82 -3.17
CA TYR A 189 2.57 6.93 -4.27
C TYR A 189 3.20 5.56 -4.05
N ASP A 190 2.39 4.51 -4.04
CA ASP A 190 2.82 3.12 -3.86
C ASP A 190 2.46 2.30 -5.12
N ILE A 191 3.47 1.93 -5.93
CA ILE A 191 3.29 1.35 -7.26
C ILE A 191 3.87 -0.06 -7.30
N GLU A 192 3.05 -1.05 -7.63
CA GLU A 192 3.45 -2.44 -7.78
C GLU A 192 3.43 -2.87 -9.25
N GLU A 193 4.61 -3.22 -9.75
CA GLU A 193 4.87 -3.79 -11.08
C GLU A 193 5.73 -5.07 -10.92
N THR A 194 5.20 -6.11 -10.26
CA THR A 194 5.92 -7.35 -10.00
C THR A 194 5.57 -8.46 -11.02
N HIS A 195 5.33 -9.69 -10.62
CA HIS A 195 4.86 -10.77 -11.49
C HIS A 195 3.96 -11.77 -10.75
N LEU A 196 3.40 -12.74 -11.48
CA LEU A 196 2.38 -13.67 -10.98
C LEU A 196 2.80 -14.53 -9.78
N LEU A 197 4.10 -14.72 -9.54
CA LEU A 197 4.62 -15.50 -8.42
C LEU A 197 4.97 -14.61 -7.19
N CYS A 198 4.75 -13.30 -7.28
CA CYS A 198 4.99 -12.38 -6.18
C CYS A 198 3.78 -12.30 -5.26
N THR A 199 4.06 -12.32 -3.96
CA THR A 199 3.09 -12.02 -2.91
C THR A 199 3.54 -10.78 -2.16
N ARG A 200 2.64 -9.82 -1.95
CA ARG A 200 2.94 -8.57 -1.27
C ARG A 200 1.92 -8.28 -0.17
N TYR A 201 2.42 -8.03 1.02
CA TYR A 201 1.68 -7.46 2.14
C TYR A 201 2.27 -6.08 2.44
N SER A 202 1.54 -5.02 2.14
CA SER A 202 1.94 -3.63 2.42
C SER A 202 0.97 -3.02 3.42
N SER A 203 1.49 -2.47 4.50
CA SER A 203 0.72 -1.76 5.51
C SER A 203 1.27 -0.36 5.68
N VAL A 204 0.44 0.63 5.45
CA VAL A 204 0.75 2.05 5.61
C VAL A 204 -0.06 2.60 6.79
N PHE A 205 0.61 3.16 7.77
CA PHE A 205 0.01 3.77 8.96
C PHE A 205 0.36 5.24 9.00
N VAL A 206 -0.63 6.10 9.08
CA VAL A 206 -0.44 7.55 9.05
C VAL A 206 -1.07 8.20 10.27
N ARG A 207 -0.35 9.14 10.86
CA ARG A 207 -0.86 10.04 11.88
C ARG A 207 -0.70 11.48 11.41
N GLN A 208 -1.80 12.21 11.30
CA GLN A 208 -1.84 13.57 10.79
C GLN A 208 -2.02 14.61 11.89
N GLY A 209 -1.15 15.63 11.89
CA GLY A 209 -1.27 16.84 12.68
C GLY A 209 -2.30 17.82 12.09
N ARG A 210 -2.47 18.97 12.74
CA ARG A 210 -3.44 19.99 12.37
C ARG A 210 -3.14 20.60 10.99
N ASP A 211 -4.19 20.86 10.22
CA ASP A 211 -4.13 21.50 8.89
C ASP A 211 -3.14 20.79 7.93
N SER A 212 -2.84 19.51 8.17
CA SER A 212 -1.97 18.72 7.29
C SER A 212 -2.78 18.05 6.18
N SER A 213 -2.15 17.79 5.04
CA SER A 213 -2.79 17.18 3.88
C SER A 213 -2.00 15.97 3.39
N LEU A 214 -2.67 14.82 3.33
CA LEU A 214 -2.14 13.58 2.75
C LEU A 214 -2.85 13.27 1.42
N HIS A 215 -2.07 13.08 0.37
CA HIS A 215 -2.52 12.44 -0.86
C HIS A 215 -1.85 11.08 -1.00
N HIS A 216 -2.59 9.99 -0.81
CA HIS A 216 -2.08 8.62 -0.97
C HIS A 216 -2.68 7.98 -2.21
N THR A 217 -1.83 7.40 -3.07
CA THR A 217 -2.32 6.62 -4.23
C THR A 217 -1.62 5.29 -4.30
N SER A 218 -2.39 4.21 -4.25
CA SER A 218 -1.93 2.83 -4.41
C SER A 218 -2.27 2.32 -5.82
N LEU A 219 -1.25 1.87 -6.56
CA LEU A 219 -1.41 1.36 -7.92
C LEU A 219 -0.87 -0.08 -7.99
N THR A 220 -1.77 -1.05 -8.18
CA THR A 220 -1.40 -2.44 -8.45
C THR A 220 -1.61 -2.72 -9.92
N LEU A 221 -0.52 -2.65 -10.69
CA LEU A 221 -0.54 -2.80 -12.15
C LEU A 221 -0.23 -4.22 -12.58
N PHE A 222 0.71 -4.90 -11.92
CA PHE A 222 1.02 -6.30 -12.18
C PHE A 222 1.55 -6.97 -10.90
N ASN A 223 0.96 -8.12 -10.52
CA ASN A 223 1.23 -8.81 -9.26
C ASN A 223 0.88 -10.30 -9.37
N GLY A 224 1.03 -11.04 -8.29
CA GLY A 224 0.41 -12.34 -8.06
C GLY A 224 -0.71 -12.21 -7.03
N HIS A 225 -0.34 -12.11 -5.74
CA HIS A 225 -1.25 -11.86 -4.63
C HIS A 225 -0.81 -10.62 -3.86
N THR A 226 -1.67 -9.62 -3.77
CA THR A 226 -1.36 -8.37 -3.08
C THR A 226 -2.42 -8.04 -2.06
N ARG A 227 -1.97 -7.66 -0.88
CA ARG A 227 -2.77 -7.06 0.16
C ARG A 227 -2.18 -5.72 0.57
N ASN A 228 -2.96 -4.66 0.38
CA ASN A 228 -2.63 -3.31 0.82
C ASN A 228 -3.52 -2.93 2.00
N ARG A 229 -2.94 -2.36 3.03
CA ARG A 229 -3.62 -1.76 4.17
C ARG A 229 -3.21 -0.30 4.30
N LEU A 230 -4.19 0.58 4.46
CA LEU A 230 -3.99 1.99 4.75
C LEU A 230 -4.80 2.36 5.98
N ASP A 231 -4.14 2.69 7.07
CA ASP A 231 -4.79 3.24 8.28
C ASP A 231 -4.35 4.68 8.46
N VAL A 232 -5.29 5.62 8.48
CA VAL A 232 -5.02 7.05 8.68
C VAL A 232 -5.77 7.54 9.91
N LEU A 233 -5.01 8.09 10.87
CA LEU A 233 -5.54 8.75 12.04
C LEU A 233 -5.46 10.28 11.85
N LEU A 234 -6.63 10.91 11.69
CA LEU A 234 -6.79 12.37 11.64
C LEU A 234 -6.87 12.89 13.08
N GLN A 235 -5.72 13.26 13.65
CA GLN A 235 -5.57 13.66 15.06
C GLN A 235 -5.51 15.17 15.24
N GLY A 236 -5.20 15.93 14.19
CA GLY A 236 -5.19 17.39 14.19
C GLY A 236 -6.43 17.95 13.48
N GLU A 237 -7.03 19.01 14.05
CA GLU A 237 -8.16 19.71 13.41
C GLU A 237 -7.78 20.23 12.03
N GLY A 238 -8.72 20.23 11.06
CA GLY A 238 -8.51 20.73 9.72
C GLY A 238 -7.67 19.83 8.82
N SER A 239 -7.27 18.63 9.29
CA SER A 239 -6.51 17.71 8.47
C SER A 239 -7.35 17.10 7.34
N GLU A 240 -6.69 16.84 6.22
CA GLU A 240 -7.32 16.33 5.01
C GLU A 240 -6.59 15.08 4.50
N VAL A 241 -7.34 14.09 4.02
CA VAL A 241 -6.80 12.91 3.34
C VAL A 241 -7.55 12.62 2.04
N THR A 242 -6.77 12.42 0.98
CA THR A 242 -7.24 11.83 -0.27
C THR A 242 -6.55 10.49 -0.45
N ALA A 243 -7.31 9.40 -0.45
CA ALA A 243 -6.81 8.04 -0.57
C ALA A 243 -7.37 7.37 -1.83
N ASN A 244 -6.52 7.16 -2.84
CA ASN A 244 -6.92 6.62 -4.11
C ASN A 244 -6.27 5.26 -4.38
N GLY A 245 -6.97 4.40 -5.13
CA GLY A 245 -6.47 3.10 -5.54
C GLY A 245 -6.85 2.74 -6.97
N CYS A 246 -5.88 2.24 -7.73
CA CYS A 246 -6.09 1.69 -9.07
C CYS A 246 -5.56 0.26 -9.13
N VAL A 247 -6.41 -0.66 -9.57
CA VAL A 247 -6.09 -2.07 -9.71
C VAL A 247 -6.41 -2.55 -11.11
N ILE A 248 -5.43 -3.15 -11.78
CA ILE A 248 -5.62 -3.89 -13.04
C ILE A 248 -5.15 -5.31 -12.81
N ALA A 249 -6.08 -6.25 -12.76
CA ALA A 249 -5.78 -7.66 -12.51
C ALA A 249 -6.45 -8.57 -13.54
N ASP A 250 -5.72 -9.60 -13.98
CA ASP A 250 -6.16 -10.64 -14.90
C ASP A 250 -5.69 -12.03 -14.41
N LYS A 251 -5.88 -13.06 -15.23
CA LYS A 251 -5.45 -14.44 -14.91
C LYS A 251 -5.98 -14.90 -13.56
N MET A 252 -5.09 -15.24 -12.61
CA MET A 252 -5.41 -15.69 -11.25
C MET A 252 -4.97 -14.69 -10.19
N GLN A 253 -4.73 -13.46 -10.58
CA GLN A 253 -4.26 -12.41 -9.67
C GLN A 253 -5.31 -12.10 -8.61
N HIS A 254 -4.82 -11.75 -7.43
CA HIS A 254 -5.66 -11.36 -6.30
C HIS A 254 -5.15 -10.03 -5.74
N VAL A 255 -6.06 -9.07 -5.57
CA VAL A 255 -5.73 -7.78 -4.93
C VAL A 255 -6.78 -7.43 -3.89
N ASP A 256 -6.34 -7.29 -2.65
CA ASP A 256 -7.14 -6.92 -1.48
C ASP A 256 -6.66 -5.56 -0.94
N ASN A 257 -7.48 -4.52 -1.07
CA ASN A 257 -7.24 -3.21 -0.44
C ASN A 257 -8.15 -3.06 0.78
N ASN A 258 -7.55 -2.69 1.91
CA ASN A 258 -8.25 -2.45 3.16
C ASN A 258 -7.88 -1.08 3.72
N THR A 259 -8.84 -0.19 3.89
CA THR A 259 -8.63 1.16 4.42
C THR A 259 -9.32 1.36 5.76
N LEU A 260 -8.73 2.20 6.59
CA LEU A 260 -9.35 2.77 7.79
C LEU A 260 -9.01 4.25 7.84
N ILE A 261 -10.03 5.10 7.73
CA ILE A 261 -9.87 6.53 7.97
C ILE A 261 -10.57 6.86 9.28
N ASP A 262 -9.77 7.22 10.29
CA ASP A 262 -10.23 7.49 11.65
C ASP A 262 -10.25 9.00 11.93
N HIS A 263 -11.44 9.60 11.89
CA HIS A 263 -11.67 10.99 12.25
C HIS A 263 -11.78 11.11 13.76
N ALA A 264 -10.69 11.54 14.41
CA ALA A 264 -10.62 11.64 15.87
C ALA A 264 -10.98 13.02 16.42
N VAL A 265 -10.90 14.08 15.58
CA VAL A 265 -11.09 15.49 15.96
C VAL A 265 -11.98 16.21 14.94
N PRO A 266 -12.51 17.42 15.30
CA PRO A 266 -13.44 18.15 14.41
C PRO A 266 -12.80 18.70 13.15
N GLY A 267 -13.65 18.98 12.13
CA GLY A 267 -13.31 19.77 10.95
C GLY A 267 -12.39 19.06 9.96
N CYS A 268 -12.23 17.74 10.05
CA CYS A 268 -11.41 16.97 9.13
C CYS A 268 -12.16 16.52 7.90
N GLN A 269 -11.43 16.29 6.80
CA GLN A 269 -11.99 15.86 5.53
C GLN A 269 -11.30 14.58 5.02
N SER A 270 -12.08 13.68 4.41
CA SER A 270 -11.53 12.51 3.72
C SER A 270 -12.25 12.21 2.41
N SER A 271 -11.49 11.78 1.42
CA SER A 271 -12.02 11.30 0.14
C SER A 271 -11.30 10.03 -0.26
N GLU A 272 -12.07 8.98 -0.57
CA GLU A 272 -11.52 7.71 -1.06
C GLU A 272 -12.11 7.38 -2.44
N LEU A 273 -11.22 7.03 -3.40
CA LEU A 273 -11.61 6.58 -4.72
C LEU A 273 -10.79 5.33 -5.11
N TYR A 274 -11.43 4.16 -5.07
CA TYR A 274 -10.82 2.90 -5.48
C TYR A 274 -11.50 2.34 -6.72
N LYS A 275 -10.69 2.09 -7.77
CA LYS A 275 -11.17 1.51 -9.04
C LYS A 275 -10.44 0.24 -9.41
N TYR A 276 -11.22 -0.78 -9.75
CA TYR A 276 -10.71 -2.10 -10.17
C TYR A 276 -11.16 -2.43 -11.59
N VAL A 277 -10.22 -2.86 -12.42
CA VAL A 277 -10.48 -3.55 -13.68
C VAL A 277 -10.04 -4.99 -13.52
N LEU A 278 -11.00 -5.91 -13.50
CA LEU A 278 -10.77 -7.34 -13.27
C LEU A 278 -11.15 -8.15 -14.51
N ASP A 279 -10.21 -8.95 -14.96
CA ASP A 279 -10.38 -9.81 -16.13
C ASP A 279 -10.10 -11.29 -15.80
N ASP A 280 -10.35 -12.20 -16.73
CA ASP A 280 -10.15 -13.64 -16.59
C ASP A 280 -10.75 -14.20 -15.26
N ASN A 281 -9.91 -14.78 -14.39
CA ASN A 281 -10.29 -15.31 -13.08
C ASN A 281 -9.74 -14.46 -11.92
N ALA A 282 -9.42 -13.21 -12.19
CA ALA A 282 -8.90 -12.31 -11.16
C ALA A 282 -9.92 -12.07 -10.04
N VAL A 283 -9.39 -11.86 -8.84
CA VAL A 283 -10.19 -11.57 -7.64
C VAL A 283 -9.77 -10.24 -7.07
N GLY A 284 -10.73 -9.33 -6.94
CA GLY A 284 -10.59 -8.08 -6.20
C GLY A 284 -11.31 -8.15 -4.86
N ALA A 285 -10.76 -7.52 -3.86
CA ALA A 285 -11.42 -7.24 -2.59
C ALA A 285 -11.15 -5.79 -2.18
N PHE A 286 -12.18 -5.12 -1.70
CA PHE A 286 -12.09 -3.79 -1.12
C PHE A 286 -12.89 -3.76 0.18
N ALA A 287 -12.27 -3.34 1.26
CA ALA A 287 -12.94 -3.10 2.53
C ALA A 287 -12.48 -1.74 3.06
N GLY A 288 -13.33 -0.73 2.89
CA GLY A 288 -13.11 0.62 3.39
C GLY A 288 -13.90 0.85 4.66
N ARG A 289 -13.28 1.44 5.67
CA ARG A 289 -13.94 1.84 6.89
C ARG A 289 -13.64 3.29 7.25
N VAL A 290 -14.67 4.11 7.30
CA VAL A 290 -14.61 5.46 7.84
C VAL A 290 -15.17 5.44 9.25
N LEU A 291 -14.32 5.76 10.24
CA LEU A 291 -14.69 5.88 11.65
C LEU A 291 -14.75 7.36 12.03
N VAL A 292 -15.92 7.85 12.43
CA VAL A 292 -16.09 9.22 12.93
C VAL A 292 -16.40 9.17 14.42
N ARG A 293 -15.41 9.57 15.23
CA ARG A 293 -15.53 9.53 16.69
C ARG A 293 -16.50 10.59 17.21
N GLN A 294 -17.03 10.41 18.40
CA GLN A 294 -18.07 11.27 18.99
C GLN A 294 -17.71 12.77 18.98
N GLY A 295 -16.43 13.12 19.18
CA GLY A 295 -15.95 14.50 19.15
C GLY A 295 -15.68 15.08 17.77
N ALA A 296 -15.66 14.25 16.71
CA ALA A 296 -15.27 14.63 15.37
C ALA A 296 -16.40 15.32 14.58
N GLN A 297 -16.89 16.43 15.12
CA GLN A 297 -17.96 17.22 14.48
C GLN A 297 -17.44 17.92 13.23
N ARG A 298 -18.34 18.27 12.30
CA ARG A 298 -18.05 18.92 11.02
C ARG A 298 -17.13 18.09 10.12
N THR A 299 -17.16 16.77 10.27
CA THR A 299 -16.48 15.84 9.37
C THR A 299 -17.16 15.82 8.01
N LEU A 300 -16.34 15.89 6.96
CA LEU A 300 -16.76 15.64 5.58
C LEU A 300 -16.04 14.39 5.07
N SER A 301 -16.78 13.35 4.66
CA SER A 301 -16.18 12.11 4.16
C SER A 301 -16.93 11.56 2.97
N ASN A 302 -16.20 11.15 1.95
CA ASN A 302 -16.76 10.44 0.80
C ASN A 302 -15.89 9.23 0.47
N GLU A 303 -16.49 8.05 0.38
CA GLU A 303 -15.84 6.82 -0.03
C GLU A 303 -16.51 6.27 -1.30
N THR A 304 -15.71 6.08 -2.36
CA THR A 304 -16.21 5.55 -3.64
C THR A 304 -15.38 4.35 -4.06
N ASN A 305 -16.04 3.22 -4.29
CA ASN A 305 -15.42 2.04 -4.89
C ASN A 305 -16.17 1.63 -6.16
N ALA A 306 -15.51 1.72 -7.32
CA ALA A 306 -16.08 1.35 -8.60
C ALA A 306 -15.30 0.19 -9.24
N ASN A 307 -16.01 -0.82 -9.72
CA ASN A 307 -15.41 -2.08 -10.14
C ASN A 307 -15.96 -2.51 -11.51
N LEU A 308 -15.06 -2.71 -12.45
CA LEU A 308 -15.36 -3.20 -13.81
C LEU A 308 -14.94 -4.67 -13.94
N LEU A 309 -15.89 -5.57 -14.10
CA LEU A 309 -15.65 -6.97 -14.43
C LEU A 309 -15.64 -7.13 -15.96
N ALA A 310 -14.47 -7.33 -16.54
CA ALA A 310 -14.31 -7.51 -17.98
C ALA A 310 -14.74 -8.90 -18.46
N THR A 311 -14.75 -9.90 -17.56
CA THR A 311 -15.21 -11.27 -17.79
C THR A 311 -16.18 -11.71 -16.69
N ARG A 312 -16.98 -12.75 -16.99
CA ARG A 312 -17.93 -13.33 -16.02
C ARG A 312 -17.27 -14.18 -14.94
N SER A 313 -16.03 -14.59 -15.14
CA SER A 313 -15.25 -15.40 -14.20
C SER A 313 -14.52 -14.54 -13.16
N ALA A 314 -14.28 -13.26 -13.46
CA ALA A 314 -13.73 -12.31 -12.49
C ALA A 314 -14.67 -12.10 -11.30
N ARG A 315 -14.11 -11.85 -10.13
CA ARG A 315 -14.89 -11.69 -8.88
C ARG A 315 -14.45 -10.44 -8.14
N MET A 316 -15.43 -9.72 -7.60
CA MET A 316 -15.19 -8.59 -6.72
C MET A 316 -15.96 -8.74 -5.42
N TYR A 317 -15.26 -8.52 -4.31
CA TYR A 317 -15.84 -8.40 -2.98
C TYR A 317 -15.66 -6.95 -2.52
N THR A 318 -16.75 -6.25 -2.25
CA THR A 318 -16.69 -4.86 -1.83
C THR A 318 -17.50 -4.65 -0.57
N GLN A 319 -16.90 -3.97 0.42
CA GLN A 319 -17.47 -3.79 1.75
C GLN A 319 -17.11 -2.37 2.26
N PRO A 320 -17.78 -1.31 1.77
CA PRO A 320 -17.63 0.00 2.36
C PRO A 320 -18.41 0.07 3.68
N MET A 321 -17.84 0.70 4.72
CA MET A 321 -18.40 0.78 6.07
C MET A 321 -18.29 2.18 6.64
N LEU A 322 -19.39 2.69 7.21
CA LEU A 322 -19.41 3.93 7.98
C LEU A 322 -19.78 3.64 9.44
N GLU A 323 -18.90 4.05 10.35
CA GLU A 323 -19.13 4.02 11.80
C GLU A 323 -19.14 5.47 12.31
N ILE A 324 -20.31 6.03 12.51
CA ILE A 324 -20.48 7.46 12.82
C ILE A 324 -21.04 7.63 14.21
N TYR A 325 -20.29 8.32 15.07
CA TYR A 325 -20.66 8.62 16.45
C TYR A 325 -20.81 10.12 16.73
N ALA A 326 -20.73 10.98 15.69
CA ALA A 326 -20.95 12.42 15.76
C ALA A 326 -22.21 12.84 15.01
N ASP A 327 -22.84 13.94 15.42
CA ASP A 327 -24.15 14.37 14.90
C ASP A 327 -24.04 15.34 13.71
N ASP A 328 -23.10 16.30 13.76
CA ASP A 328 -22.91 17.32 12.71
C ASP A 328 -21.83 16.88 11.73
N VAL A 329 -22.20 15.97 10.81
CA VAL A 329 -21.29 15.41 9.80
C VAL A 329 -21.98 15.20 8.46
N ARG A 330 -21.17 15.13 7.38
CA ARG A 330 -21.61 14.74 6.04
C ARG A 330 -20.71 13.61 5.54
N CYS A 331 -21.21 12.39 5.69
CA CYS A 331 -20.47 11.19 5.27
C CYS A 331 -21.30 10.41 4.26
N SER A 332 -20.66 9.96 3.20
CA SER A 332 -21.28 9.13 2.17
C SER A 332 -20.33 8.03 1.74
N HIS A 333 -20.88 6.89 1.34
CA HIS A 333 -20.16 5.86 0.66
C HIS A 333 -20.95 5.32 -0.52
N GLY A 334 -20.24 4.83 -1.53
CA GLY A 334 -20.85 4.20 -2.69
C GLY A 334 -19.98 3.09 -3.24
N SER A 335 -20.61 1.98 -3.62
CA SER A 335 -19.89 0.89 -4.29
C SER A 335 -20.69 0.40 -5.48
N THR A 336 -19.99 0.18 -6.59
CA THR A 336 -20.56 -0.38 -7.81
C THR A 336 -19.75 -1.55 -8.32
N VAL A 337 -20.42 -2.58 -8.79
CA VAL A 337 -19.82 -3.69 -9.52
C VAL A 337 -20.58 -3.84 -10.83
N GLY A 338 -19.93 -3.51 -11.92
CA GLY A 338 -20.53 -3.53 -13.25
C GLY A 338 -19.73 -4.37 -14.24
N GLN A 339 -20.40 -4.76 -15.32
CA GLN A 339 -19.76 -5.33 -16.50
C GLN A 339 -19.44 -4.21 -17.50
N MET A 340 -18.68 -4.55 -18.55
CA MET A 340 -18.39 -3.62 -19.63
C MET A 340 -19.69 -3.13 -20.30
N ASP A 341 -19.76 -1.85 -20.61
CA ASP A 341 -20.91 -1.26 -21.31
C ASP A 341 -20.96 -1.75 -22.75
N GLU A 342 -21.85 -2.69 -23.01
CA GLU A 342 -22.06 -3.27 -24.34
C GLU A 342 -22.58 -2.23 -25.34
N THR A 343 -23.29 -1.19 -24.89
CA THR A 343 -23.76 -0.11 -25.76
C THR A 343 -22.58 0.76 -26.22
N ALA A 344 -21.69 1.12 -25.31
CA ALA A 344 -20.49 1.85 -25.64
C ALA A 344 -19.59 1.02 -26.57
N LEU A 345 -19.41 -0.28 -26.27
CA LEU A 345 -18.65 -1.21 -27.11
C LEU A 345 -19.23 -1.30 -28.52
N PHE A 346 -20.56 -1.48 -28.65
CA PHE A 346 -21.24 -1.52 -29.93
C PHE A 346 -21.05 -0.22 -30.73
N TYR A 347 -21.19 0.94 -30.05
CA TYR A 347 -21.00 2.24 -30.69
C TYR A 347 -19.57 2.41 -31.26
N MET A 348 -18.54 2.02 -30.49
CA MET A 348 -17.13 2.09 -30.92
C MET A 348 -16.89 1.19 -32.13
N ARG A 349 -17.46 -0.02 -32.14
CA ARG A 349 -17.37 -0.95 -33.27
C ARG A 349 -18.05 -0.38 -34.54
N GLN A 350 -19.19 0.28 -34.43
CA GLN A 350 -19.85 0.97 -35.52
C GLN A 350 -19.00 2.10 -36.12
N ARG A 351 -18.08 2.65 -35.35
CA ARG A 351 -17.09 3.64 -35.80
C ARG A 351 -15.83 3.03 -36.42
N GLY A 352 -15.77 1.71 -36.57
CA GLY A 352 -14.64 0.99 -37.16
C GLY A 352 -13.51 0.65 -36.20
N ILE A 353 -13.69 0.83 -34.88
CA ILE A 353 -12.72 0.39 -33.89
C ILE A 353 -12.89 -1.11 -33.67
N ASP A 354 -11.77 -1.85 -33.75
CA ASP A 354 -11.76 -3.28 -33.48
C ASP A 354 -12.26 -3.57 -32.05
N GLU A 355 -12.90 -4.73 -31.87
CA GLU A 355 -13.50 -5.07 -30.57
C GLU A 355 -12.47 -5.16 -29.46
N GLN A 356 -11.27 -5.70 -29.72
CA GLN A 356 -10.22 -5.81 -28.72
C GLN A 356 -9.73 -4.41 -28.31
N GLU A 357 -9.49 -3.54 -29.28
CA GLU A 357 -9.08 -2.16 -29.02
C GLU A 357 -10.17 -1.38 -28.29
N ALA A 358 -11.44 -1.54 -28.66
CA ALA A 358 -12.55 -0.90 -27.98
C ALA A 358 -12.65 -1.32 -26.50
N ARG A 359 -12.45 -2.61 -26.21
CA ARG A 359 -12.40 -3.11 -24.82
C ARG A 359 -11.23 -2.53 -24.04
N LEU A 360 -10.05 -2.42 -24.65
CA LEU A 360 -8.88 -1.79 -24.01
C LEU A 360 -9.13 -0.32 -23.68
N LEU A 361 -9.68 0.43 -24.63
CA LEU A 361 -9.99 1.85 -24.44
C LEU A 361 -11.03 2.07 -23.33
N LEU A 362 -12.06 1.23 -23.23
CA LEU A 362 -13.06 1.30 -22.17
C LEU A 362 -12.46 0.97 -20.80
N LYS A 363 -11.58 -0.03 -20.70
CA LYS A 363 -10.85 -0.35 -19.46
C LYS A 363 -9.95 0.82 -19.03
N ALA A 364 -9.19 1.40 -19.99
CA ALA A 364 -8.33 2.55 -19.72
C ALA A 364 -9.14 3.77 -19.26
N ALA A 365 -10.23 4.11 -19.96
CA ALA A 365 -11.10 5.23 -19.61
C ALA A 365 -11.68 5.07 -18.19
N PHE A 366 -12.03 3.84 -17.77
CA PHE A 366 -12.61 3.58 -16.47
C PHE A 366 -11.68 3.96 -15.31
N ILE A 367 -10.37 3.72 -15.45
CA ILE A 367 -9.38 4.00 -14.39
C ILE A 367 -8.73 5.38 -14.50
N THR A 368 -8.92 6.08 -15.62
CA THR A 368 -8.32 7.41 -15.89
C THR A 368 -8.59 8.40 -14.77
N GLU A 369 -9.79 8.38 -14.16
CA GLU A 369 -10.13 9.28 -13.05
C GLU A 369 -9.17 9.19 -11.87
N VAL A 370 -8.69 7.98 -11.51
CA VAL A 370 -7.68 7.81 -10.45
C VAL A 370 -6.34 8.38 -10.89
N ILE A 371 -5.94 8.18 -12.15
CA ILE A 371 -4.67 8.68 -12.66
C ILE A 371 -4.69 10.22 -12.73
N GLU A 372 -5.78 10.81 -13.22
CA GLU A 372 -5.94 12.26 -13.31
C GLU A 372 -6.00 12.96 -11.95
N SER A 373 -6.34 12.23 -10.87
CA SER A 373 -6.31 12.77 -9.50
C SER A 373 -4.90 12.95 -8.95
N ILE A 374 -3.87 12.43 -9.62
CA ILE A 374 -2.47 12.51 -9.17
C ILE A 374 -1.93 13.93 -9.46
N PRO A 375 -1.52 14.70 -8.43
CA PRO A 375 -1.01 16.05 -8.62
C PRO A 375 0.29 16.12 -9.44
N LEU A 376 1.18 15.10 -9.29
CA LEU A 376 2.48 15.04 -9.93
C LEU A 376 2.37 14.70 -11.42
N GLU A 377 2.45 15.71 -12.30
CA GLU A 377 2.25 15.61 -13.75
C GLU A 377 3.17 14.56 -14.40
N SER A 378 4.46 14.59 -14.08
CA SER A 378 5.43 13.63 -14.64
C SER A 378 5.12 12.16 -14.28
N LEU A 379 4.55 11.91 -13.11
CA LEU A 379 4.10 10.59 -12.71
C LEU A 379 2.81 10.22 -13.45
N ARG A 380 1.86 11.13 -13.58
CA ARG A 380 0.60 10.94 -14.30
C ARG A 380 0.85 10.52 -15.75
N ASP A 381 1.71 11.24 -16.46
CA ASP A 381 2.08 10.92 -17.86
C ASP A 381 2.71 9.54 -17.98
N ARG A 382 3.61 9.20 -17.04
CA ARG A 382 4.22 7.87 -17.00
C ARG A 382 3.18 6.77 -16.75
N LEU A 383 2.22 7.01 -15.86
CA LEU A 383 1.18 6.04 -15.53
C LEU A 383 0.24 5.77 -16.71
N HIS A 384 -0.10 6.75 -17.52
CA HIS A 384 -0.84 6.54 -18.75
C HIS A 384 -0.14 5.53 -19.68
N VAL A 385 1.17 5.70 -19.85
CA VAL A 385 1.97 4.77 -20.68
C VAL A 385 2.04 3.37 -20.03
N LEU A 386 2.21 3.29 -18.71
CA LEU A 386 2.27 2.00 -18.01
C LEU A 386 0.93 1.25 -18.04
N VAL A 387 -0.17 1.96 -17.88
CA VAL A 387 -1.52 1.39 -17.97
C VAL A 387 -1.82 0.87 -19.38
N ASP A 388 -1.49 1.64 -20.42
CA ASP A 388 -1.66 1.19 -21.80
C ASP A 388 -0.87 -0.10 -22.06
N LYS A 389 0.41 -0.13 -21.70
CA LYS A 389 1.26 -1.32 -21.78
C LYS A 389 0.70 -2.51 -20.98
N ARG A 390 0.19 -2.25 -19.77
CA ARG A 390 -0.40 -3.29 -18.93
C ARG A 390 -1.63 -3.91 -19.59
N LEU A 391 -2.54 -3.08 -20.09
CA LEU A 391 -3.77 -3.53 -20.73
C LEU A 391 -3.49 -4.26 -22.06
N ARG A 392 -2.40 -3.93 -22.77
CA ARG A 392 -1.93 -4.63 -23.97
C ARG A 392 -1.12 -5.90 -23.67
N GLY A 393 -0.87 -6.21 -22.39
CA GLY A 393 -0.09 -7.39 -21.98
C GLY A 393 1.43 -7.25 -22.18
N GLU A 394 1.94 -6.03 -22.31
CA GLU A 394 3.36 -5.74 -22.58
C GLU A 394 4.21 -5.63 -21.30
N LEU A 395 3.62 -5.40 -20.12
CA LEU A 395 4.36 -5.29 -18.85
C LEU A 395 5.00 -6.61 -18.37
N SER A 396 4.55 -7.75 -18.89
CA SER A 396 5.13 -9.05 -18.52
C SER A 396 6.51 -9.32 -19.14
N LYS A 397 7.01 -8.44 -19.98
CA LYS A 397 8.30 -8.56 -20.67
C LYS A 397 9.25 -7.50 -20.16
N CYS A 398 10.10 -7.86 -19.20
CA CYS A 398 11.21 -7.01 -18.75
C CYS A 398 12.37 -7.03 -19.74
N GLU A 399 12.10 -6.88 -21.05
CA GLU A 399 13.11 -6.77 -22.08
C GLU A 399 13.44 -5.28 -22.31
N GLY A 400 14.67 -4.89 -21.95
CA GLY A 400 15.23 -3.58 -22.32
C GLY A 400 15.13 -2.46 -21.29
N CYS A 401 14.84 -2.76 -20.03
CA CYS A 401 14.91 -1.74 -18.96
C CYS A 401 16.37 -1.43 -18.61
N LYS A 402 16.87 -0.23 -18.94
CA LYS A 402 18.22 0.24 -18.61
C LYS A 402 18.48 0.36 -17.08
N LEU A 403 17.49 0.12 -16.23
CA LEU A 403 17.60 0.14 -14.77
C LEU A 403 17.88 -1.25 -14.16
N CYS A 404 17.73 -2.33 -14.94
CA CYS A 404 17.94 -3.71 -14.50
C CYS A 404 19.22 -4.34 -15.11
N GLY A 405 19.99 -3.58 -15.89
CA GLY A 405 21.25 -4.01 -16.51
C GLY A 405 22.43 -3.85 -15.58
#